data_331d80a27278f92e8ef129bba1c19d70
#
_entry.id   331d80a27278f92e8ef129bba1c19d70
#
_cell.length_a   1.000
_cell.length_b   1.000
_cell.length_c   1.000
_cell.angle_alpha   90.00
_cell.angle_beta   90.00
_cell.angle_gamma   90.00
#
_symmetry.space_group_name_H-M   'P 1'
#
loop_
_entity.id
_entity.type
_entity.pdbx_description
1 polymer ?
#
loop_
_entity_poly.entity_id
_entity_poly.type
_entity_poly.pdbx_seq_one_letter_code
_entity_poly.pdbx_strand_id
1 'polypeptide(L)'
;MKVVCINNVELGRDSYGKPRHNILSLTIGKTYERIPDEQIISQNVRFYMIEKDNDDESRLYAAQYFVPVDVWREMQLNRIL
;
A
#
# COMPACT_ATOMS: atom_id res chain seq x y z
N MET A 1 -8.25 -9.90 5.67
CA MET A 1 -7.80 -8.84 6.61
C MET A 1 -7.80 -7.49 5.90
N LYS A 2 -8.46 -6.51 6.49
CA LYS A 2 -8.57 -5.18 5.88
C LYS A 2 -7.41 -4.30 6.26
N VAL A 3 -6.87 -3.57 5.27
CA VAL A 3 -5.80 -2.60 5.44
C VAL A 3 -6.20 -1.29 4.78
N VAL A 4 -5.63 -0.18 5.25
CA VAL A 4 -5.90 1.15 4.69
C VAL A 4 -4.64 1.66 4.00
N CYS A 5 -4.80 2.19 2.81
CA CYS A 5 -3.70 2.78 2.06
C CYS A 5 -3.29 4.11 2.69
N ILE A 6 -2.00 4.27 2.98
CA ILE A 6 -1.43 5.51 3.53
C ILE A 6 -0.48 6.20 2.58
N ASN A 7 -0.08 5.53 1.51
CA ASN A 7 0.79 6.09 0.48
C ASN A 7 0.50 5.37 -0.84
N ASN A 8 0.41 6.11 -1.92
CA ASN A 8 0.13 5.56 -3.25
C ASN A 8 1.17 5.99 -4.29
N VAL A 9 2.33 6.44 -3.86
CA VAL A 9 3.40 6.86 -4.76
C VAL A 9 4.60 5.93 -4.60
N GLU A 10 5.02 5.33 -5.69
CA GLU A 10 6.24 4.54 -5.75
C GLU A 10 7.37 5.39 -6.30
N LEU A 11 8.50 5.40 -5.60
CA LEU A 11 9.71 6.07 -6.07
C LEU A 11 10.54 5.09 -6.87
N GLY A 12 10.90 5.47 -8.08
CA GLY A 12 11.74 4.68 -8.95
C GLY A 12 12.69 5.56 -9.73
N ARG A 13 13.35 4.97 -10.70
CA ARG A 13 14.24 5.68 -11.62
C ARG A 13 13.88 5.33 -13.05
N ASP A 14 13.97 6.30 -13.96
CA ASP A 14 13.77 6.05 -15.37
C ASP A 14 15.03 5.41 -15.99
N SER A 15 15.00 5.16 -17.30
CA SER A 15 16.13 4.56 -18.02
C SER A 15 17.39 5.45 -18.04
N TYR A 16 17.25 6.72 -17.69
CA TYR A 16 18.36 7.68 -17.59
C TYR A 16 18.86 7.87 -16.15
N GLY A 17 18.32 7.09 -15.19
CA GLY A 17 18.68 7.19 -13.79
C GLY A 17 18.06 8.37 -13.04
N LYS A 18 17.14 9.11 -13.65
CA LYS A 18 16.47 10.23 -12.99
C LYS A 18 15.35 9.72 -12.07
N PRO A 19 15.12 10.38 -10.91
CA PRO A 19 14.01 10.01 -10.04
C PRO A 19 12.69 10.08 -10.77
N ARG A 20 11.84 9.07 -10.56
CA ARG A 20 10.51 8.97 -11.15
C ARG A 20 9.50 8.62 -10.08
N HIS A 21 8.36 9.30 -10.11
CA HIS A 21 7.24 9.06 -9.21
C HIS A 21 6.13 8.37 -9.99
N ASN A 22 5.79 7.14 -9.61
CA ASN A 22 4.68 6.40 -10.20
C ASN A 22 3.52 6.39 -9.22
N ILE A 23 2.34 6.81 -9.70
CA ILE A 23 1.12 6.74 -8.89
C ILE A 23 0.55 5.33 -9.03
N LEU A 24 0.34 4.67 -7.90
CA LEU A 24 -0.20 3.31 -7.85
C LEU A 24 -1.72 3.34 -7.98
N SER A 25 -2.29 2.18 -8.35
CA SER A 25 -3.76 2.01 -8.46
C SER A 25 -4.40 1.85 -7.07
N LEU A 26 -4.08 2.77 -6.17
CA LEU A 26 -4.55 2.80 -4.78
C LEU A 26 -4.97 4.22 -4.44
N THR A 27 -5.95 4.35 -3.55
CA THR A 27 -6.41 5.65 -3.04
C THR A 27 -6.05 5.77 -1.56
N ILE A 28 -5.36 6.84 -1.18
CA ILE A 28 -5.01 7.10 0.23
C ILE A 28 -6.31 7.23 1.04
N GLY A 29 -6.36 6.52 2.17
CA GLY A 29 -7.52 6.50 3.06
C GLY A 29 -8.56 5.45 2.69
N LYS A 30 -8.45 4.79 1.55
CA LYS A 30 -9.35 3.73 1.14
C LYS A 30 -8.93 2.40 1.76
N THR A 31 -9.92 1.58 2.09
CA THR A 31 -9.71 0.24 2.66
C THR A 31 -9.61 -0.79 1.54
N TYR A 32 -8.65 -1.69 1.66
CA TYR A 32 -8.45 -2.80 0.72
C TYR A 32 -8.40 -4.11 1.47
N GLU A 33 -8.81 -5.19 0.80
CA GLU A 33 -8.71 -6.54 1.37
C GLU A 33 -7.34 -7.12 1.06
N ARG A 34 -6.60 -7.49 2.11
CA ARG A 34 -5.34 -8.19 2.00
C ARG A 34 -5.58 -9.68 2.12
N ILE A 35 -4.96 -10.49 1.25
CA ILE A 35 -5.00 -11.94 1.34
C ILE A 35 -3.95 -12.36 2.38
N PRO A 36 -4.34 -12.92 3.55
CA PRO A 36 -3.42 -13.09 4.68
C PRO A 36 -2.24 -14.02 4.42
N ASP A 37 -2.47 -15.08 3.65
CA ASP A 37 -1.44 -16.10 3.41
C ASP A 37 -0.54 -15.78 2.23
N GLU A 38 -0.84 -14.70 1.50
CA GLU A 38 -0.08 -14.24 0.35
C GLU A 38 0.86 -13.09 0.75
N GLN A 39 1.86 -13.44 1.56
CA GLN A 39 2.89 -12.49 1.96
C GLN A 39 4.22 -12.93 1.36
N ILE A 40 4.81 -12.06 0.57
CA ILE A 40 6.11 -12.31 -0.07
C ILE A 40 7.15 -11.38 0.55
N ILE A 41 8.31 -11.94 0.90
CA ILE A 41 9.45 -11.17 1.37
C ILE A 41 10.55 -11.30 0.33
N SER A 42 10.99 -10.17 -0.22
CA SER A 42 12.07 -10.12 -1.20
C SER A 42 13.01 -8.97 -0.86
N GLN A 43 14.31 -9.26 -0.79
CA GLN A 43 15.34 -8.26 -0.46
C GLN A 43 15.02 -7.47 0.82
N ASN A 44 14.52 -8.18 1.84
CA ASN A 44 14.09 -7.61 3.13
C ASN A 44 12.89 -6.67 3.05
N VAL A 45 12.19 -6.64 1.92
CA VAL A 45 10.96 -5.88 1.75
C VAL A 45 9.78 -6.85 1.78
N ARG A 46 8.76 -6.52 2.58
CA ARG A 46 7.54 -7.30 2.69
C ARG A 46 6.51 -6.78 1.70
N PHE A 47 5.88 -7.69 0.97
CA PHE A 47 4.81 -7.38 0.03
C PHE A 47 3.52 -8.05 0.45
N TYR A 48 2.39 -7.36 0.27
CA TYR A 48 1.05 -7.91 0.49
C TYR A 48 0.35 -8.09 -0.85
N MET A 49 -0.38 -9.21 -0.97
CA MET A 49 -1.31 -9.40 -2.07
C MET A 49 -2.62 -8.68 -1.73
N ILE A 50 -2.98 -7.69 -2.52
CA ILE A 50 -4.26 -6.99 -2.40
C ILE A 50 -5.26 -7.66 -3.34
N GLU A 51 -6.41 -8.04 -2.81
CA GLU A 51 -7.41 -8.80 -3.56
C GLU A 51 -7.94 -8.03 -4.76
N LYS A 52 -8.30 -6.77 -4.56
CA LYS A 52 -8.73 -5.87 -5.63
C LYS A 52 -8.20 -4.46 -5.39
N ASP A 53 -7.38 -3.99 -6.30
CA ASP A 53 -6.95 -2.59 -6.32
C ASP A 53 -7.97 -1.71 -7.07
N ASN A 54 -7.60 -0.47 -7.38
CA ASN A 54 -8.52 0.44 -8.10
C ASN A 54 -8.84 -0.01 -9.53
N ASP A 55 -8.04 -0.92 -10.08
CA ASP A 55 -8.26 -1.50 -11.41
C ASP A 55 -9.00 -2.85 -11.34
N ASP A 56 -9.53 -3.22 -10.16
CA ASP A 56 -10.17 -4.51 -9.90
C ASP A 56 -9.25 -5.71 -10.14
N GLU A 57 -7.96 -5.52 -9.96
CA GLU A 57 -6.96 -6.57 -10.14
C GLU A 57 -6.27 -6.93 -8.83
N SER A 58 -5.89 -8.22 -8.72
CA SER A 58 -5.06 -8.68 -7.61
C SER A 58 -3.61 -8.41 -7.93
N ARG A 59 -2.94 -7.60 -7.09
CA ARG A 59 -1.55 -7.23 -7.27
C ARG A 59 -0.79 -7.23 -5.96
N LEU A 60 0.53 -7.43 -6.06
CA LEU A 60 1.43 -7.27 -4.93
C LEU A 60 1.82 -5.80 -4.77
N TYR A 61 1.72 -5.32 -3.52
CA TYR A 61 2.16 -3.98 -3.15
C TYR A 61 3.05 -4.06 -1.91
N ALA A 62 4.03 -3.17 -1.81
CA ALA A 62 4.87 -3.12 -0.62
C ALA A 62 4.03 -2.83 0.63
N ALA A 63 4.31 -3.55 1.70
CA ALA A 63 3.55 -3.43 2.95
C ALA A 63 3.59 -2.02 3.54
N GLN A 64 4.63 -1.25 3.25
CA GLN A 64 4.79 0.13 3.74
C GLN A 64 3.70 1.09 3.24
N TYR A 65 2.95 0.71 2.22
CA TYR A 65 1.85 1.54 1.69
C TYR A 65 0.56 1.39 2.49
N PHE A 66 0.52 0.50 3.47
CA PHE A 66 -0.69 0.16 4.21
C PHE A 66 -0.47 0.12 5.71
N VAL A 67 -1.56 0.32 6.45
CA VAL A 67 -1.63 0.07 7.89
C VAL A 67 -2.93 -0.69 8.17
N PRO A 68 -2.99 -1.48 9.28
CA PRO A 68 -4.26 -2.07 9.71
C PRO A 68 -5.31 -1.00 9.99
N VAL A 69 -6.60 -1.36 9.85
CA VAL A 69 -7.71 -0.41 10.02
C VAL A 69 -7.72 0.23 11.41
N ASP A 70 -7.45 -0.54 12.45
CA ASP A 70 -7.41 -0.02 13.83
C ASP A 70 -6.28 1.00 14.02
N VAL A 71 -5.11 0.76 13.42
CA VAL A 71 -3.99 1.71 13.43
C VAL A 71 -4.38 3.00 12.71
N TRP A 72 -5.04 2.89 11.57
CA TRP A 72 -5.53 4.05 10.81
C TRP A 72 -6.49 4.89 11.65
N ARG A 73 -7.43 4.25 12.35
CA ARG A 73 -8.38 4.94 13.22
C ARG A 73 -7.68 5.73 14.31
N GLU A 74 -6.66 5.15 14.96
CA GLU A 74 -5.86 5.85 15.95
C GLU A 74 -5.14 7.06 15.36
N MET A 75 -4.56 6.91 14.16
CA MET A 75 -3.90 8.01 13.47
C MET A 75 -4.87 9.17 13.21
N GLN A 76 -6.11 8.88 12.83
CA GLN A 76 -7.13 9.90 12.60
C GLN A 76 -7.56 10.59 13.90
N LEU A 77 -7.71 9.85 14.99
CA LEU A 77 -8.03 10.42 16.29
C LEU A 77 -6.93 11.37 16.77
N ASN A 78 -5.68 10.99 16.60
CA ASN A 78 -4.54 11.83 16.97
C ASN A 78 -4.45 13.12 16.16
N ARG A 79 -4.97 13.13 14.94
CA ARG A 79 -5.01 14.33 14.08
C ARG A 79 -6.08 15.32 14.51
N ILE A 80 -7.13 14.85 15.17
CA ILE A 80 -8.24 15.70 15.64
C ILE A 80 -7.87 16.35 16.97
N LEU A 81 -7.04 15.69 17.74
CA LEU A 81 -6.56 16.17 19.05
C LEU A 81 -5.33 17.06 18.87
#